data_568d217133a2f97c8a0fff52419c875d
#
_entry.id   568d217133a2f97c8a0fff52419c875d
#
_cell.length_a   1.000
_cell.length_b   1.000
_cell.length_c   1.000
_cell.angle_alpha   90.00
_cell.angle_beta   90.00
_cell.angle_gamma   90.00
#
_symmetry.space_group_name_H-M   'P 1'
#
loop_
_entity.id
_entity.type
_entity.pdbx_description
1 polymer ?
#
loop_
_entity_poly.entity_id
_entity_poly.type
_entity_poly.pdbx_seq_one_letter_code
_entity_poly.pdbx_strand_id
1 'polypeptide(L)'
;MISGLDKSKVTAILEITEDLNQIKDIDSLLDRILLAARRFSRADAGSIYLLENQKLRINYVQNETLIQKESGKKYLYQNHAIDINDKSMAGYVAMTKKPLIISDAYQLDESVPYGFNRSFDQHAFYHTRSVLTVPLIASQNRLIGVMQIINSLNDQNEAIPFRSEDELVVAYFANHAAGCIEKAKMTREIILRMISIAEMRDPEETGNHVNRVGAYSIEIYSKWASNHNVDEAEIKKIRDVLRIAAMLHDVGKVAISDTLLKKSGPLSNEEHFQMQRHAILGARLFKNSTSDWDDMAAEIALNHHEKWDGSGYPGKVDDIFCETWSPGLGKKGCEIPLFARIVALADVYDALTSQRIYKDCWPEEKVMLYLQEQKGIHFDPELVDVFFSIYEVIRAIQNKYGDN
;
A
#
# COMPACT_ATOMS: atom_id res chain seq x y z
N MET A 1 -17.58 17.84 25.67
CA MET A 1 -18.14 16.58 25.16
C MET A 1 -17.57 15.31 25.84
N ILE A 2 -16.58 15.41 26.73
CA ILE A 2 -15.93 14.23 27.38
C ILE A 2 -16.29 14.15 28.89
N SER A 3 -17.26 14.92 29.38
CA SER A 3 -17.56 15.04 30.81
C SER A 3 -18.27 13.84 31.44
N GLY A 4 -18.52 12.76 30.73
CA GLY A 4 -19.17 11.54 31.23
C GLY A 4 -18.28 10.29 31.21
N LEU A 5 -17.07 10.35 30.63
CA LEU A 5 -16.16 9.21 30.55
C LEU A 5 -15.26 9.14 31.80
N ASP A 6 -15.01 7.95 32.30
CA ASP A 6 -14.04 7.70 33.35
C ASP A 6 -12.63 8.17 32.92
N LYS A 7 -11.92 8.80 33.85
CA LYS A 7 -10.59 9.39 33.61
C LYS A 7 -9.59 8.36 33.04
N SER A 8 -9.71 7.09 33.44
CA SER A 8 -8.88 5.99 32.91
C SER A 8 -9.16 5.71 31.42
N LYS A 9 -10.44 5.77 31.01
CA LYS A 9 -10.84 5.60 29.60
C LYS A 9 -10.34 6.75 28.72
N VAL A 10 -10.40 7.99 29.24
CA VAL A 10 -9.89 9.17 28.53
C VAL A 10 -8.38 9.05 28.29
N THR A 11 -7.62 8.66 29.32
CA THR A 11 -6.17 8.44 29.19
C THR A 11 -5.85 7.38 28.15
N ALA A 12 -6.53 6.23 28.20
CA ALA A 12 -6.32 5.15 27.23
C ALA A 12 -6.69 5.57 25.77
N ILE A 13 -7.72 6.41 25.59
CA ILE A 13 -8.07 6.97 24.27
C ILE A 13 -6.95 7.87 23.76
N LEU A 14 -6.36 8.70 24.61
CA LEU A 14 -5.26 9.60 24.23
C LEU A 14 -4.01 8.83 23.86
N GLU A 15 -3.60 7.83 24.64
CA GLU A 15 -2.47 6.96 24.35
C GLU A 15 -2.61 6.24 23.01
N ILE A 16 -3.79 5.64 22.74
CA ILE A 16 -4.03 4.99 21.45
C ILE A 16 -4.04 6.00 20.30
N THR A 17 -4.56 7.21 20.52
CA THR A 17 -4.55 8.27 19.50
C THR A 17 -3.13 8.69 19.15
N GLU A 18 -2.24 8.75 20.14
CA GLU A 18 -0.83 9.06 19.93
C GLU A 18 -0.11 7.94 19.16
N ASP A 19 -0.37 6.69 19.51
CA ASP A 19 0.13 5.51 18.77
C ASP A 19 -0.36 5.49 17.32
N LEU A 20 -1.64 5.83 17.07
CA LEU A 20 -2.21 5.90 15.73
C LEU A 20 -1.53 6.96 14.85
N ASN A 21 -1.11 8.09 15.44
CA ASN A 21 -0.41 9.16 14.71
C ASN A 21 0.98 8.75 14.21
N GLN A 22 1.61 7.76 14.84
CA GLN A 22 2.93 7.26 14.46
C GLN A 22 2.88 6.23 13.33
N ILE A 23 1.71 5.64 13.06
CA ILE A 23 1.55 4.63 12.02
C ILE A 23 1.47 5.31 10.64
N LYS A 24 2.44 5.02 9.79
CA LYS A 24 2.55 5.58 8.43
C LYS A 24 1.83 4.72 7.38
N ASP A 25 1.73 3.44 7.63
CA ASP A 25 1.08 2.46 6.77
C ASP A 25 -0.44 2.44 6.98
N ILE A 26 -1.21 2.62 5.89
CA ILE A 26 -2.68 2.66 5.94
C ILE A 26 -3.26 1.34 6.44
N ASP A 27 -2.68 0.22 6.07
CA ASP A 27 -3.20 -1.11 6.40
C ASP A 27 -3.03 -1.41 7.89
N SER A 28 -1.85 -1.15 8.44
CA SER A 28 -1.59 -1.26 9.88
C SER A 28 -2.43 -0.27 10.68
N LEU A 29 -2.62 0.95 10.15
CA LEU A 29 -3.46 1.97 10.76
C LEU A 29 -4.92 1.50 10.88
N LEU A 30 -5.50 0.99 9.79
CA LEU A 30 -6.89 0.52 9.77
C LEU A 30 -7.11 -0.68 10.70
N ASP A 31 -6.16 -1.61 10.74
CA ASP A 31 -6.21 -2.76 11.64
C ASP A 31 -6.18 -2.33 13.12
N ARG A 32 -5.29 -1.41 13.48
CA ARG A 32 -5.17 -0.84 14.84
C ARG A 32 -6.41 -0.05 15.25
N ILE A 33 -6.95 0.76 14.36
CA ILE A 33 -8.17 1.53 14.61
C ILE A 33 -9.35 0.61 14.87
N LEU A 34 -9.53 -0.40 14.02
CA LEU A 34 -10.63 -1.35 14.19
C LEU A 34 -10.48 -2.14 15.50
N LEU A 35 -9.27 -2.56 15.83
CA LEU A 35 -8.98 -3.24 17.10
C LEU A 35 -9.27 -2.34 18.30
N ALA A 36 -8.87 -1.06 18.27
CA ALA A 36 -9.15 -0.11 19.33
C ALA A 36 -10.66 0.09 19.51
N ALA A 37 -11.39 0.37 18.44
CA ALA A 37 -12.84 0.54 18.46
C ALA A 37 -13.55 -0.69 19.05
N ARG A 38 -13.15 -1.89 18.63
CA ARG A 38 -13.69 -3.16 19.16
C ARG A 38 -13.41 -3.33 20.66
N ARG A 39 -12.16 -3.12 21.09
CA ARG A 39 -11.77 -3.28 22.50
C ARG A 39 -12.52 -2.33 23.42
N PHE A 40 -12.66 -1.06 23.05
CA PHE A 40 -13.38 -0.08 23.85
C PHE A 40 -14.87 -0.34 23.94
N SER A 41 -15.48 -0.85 22.89
CA SER A 41 -16.90 -1.22 22.83
C SER A 41 -17.16 -2.68 23.23
N ARG A 42 -16.11 -3.44 23.60
CA ARG A 42 -16.17 -4.89 23.91
C ARG A 42 -16.82 -5.69 22.78
N ALA A 43 -16.60 -5.29 21.55
CA ALA A 43 -17.24 -5.90 20.40
C ALA A 43 -16.50 -7.14 19.89
N ASP A 44 -17.26 -8.18 19.53
CA ASP A 44 -16.75 -9.44 19.00
C ASP A 44 -16.18 -9.27 17.57
N ALA A 45 -16.83 -8.47 16.74
CA ALA A 45 -16.42 -8.28 15.37
C ALA A 45 -16.50 -6.81 14.92
N GLY A 46 -15.86 -6.50 13.81
CA GLY A 46 -15.95 -5.21 13.16
C GLY A 46 -15.39 -5.22 11.76
N SER A 47 -15.77 -4.22 10.98
CA SER A 47 -15.31 -4.01 9.60
C SER A 47 -15.16 -2.53 9.29
N ILE A 48 -14.19 -2.22 8.42
CA ILE A 48 -14.02 -0.90 7.84
C ILE A 48 -14.24 -1.00 6.34
N TYR A 49 -15.11 -0.15 5.86
CA TYR A 49 -15.42 0.06 4.45
C TYR A 49 -14.82 1.39 4.02
N LEU A 50 -14.03 1.39 2.96
CA LEU A 50 -13.51 2.64 2.35
C LEU A 50 -14.34 3.02 1.13
N LEU A 51 -14.51 4.31 0.94
CA LEU A 51 -15.17 4.86 -0.24
C LEU A 51 -14.20 4.83 -1.42
N GLU A 52 -14.55 4.03 -2.44
CA GLU A 52 -13.82 3.91 -3.70
C GLU A 52 -14.82 3.89 -4.87
N ASN A 53 -14.61 4.75 -5.86
CA ASN A 53 -15.46 4.83 -7.06
C ASN A 53 -16.97 4.88 -6.74
N GLN A 54 -17.36 5.71 -5.76
CA GLN A 54 -18.75 5.90 -5.30
C GLN A 54 -19.40 4.64 -4.67
N LYS A 55 -18.60 3.65 -4.29
CA LYS A 55 -19.05 2.45 -3.56
C LYS A 55 -18.23 2.25 -2.30
N LEU A 56 -18.80 1.62 -1.31
CA LEU A 56 -18.10 1.17 -0.12
C LEU A 56 -17.49 -0.20 -0.38
N ARG A 57 -16.17 -0.30 -0.29
CA ARG A 57 -15.47 -1.60 -0.36
C ARG A 57 -15.01 -2.01 1.02
N ILE A 58 -15.19 -3.29 1.33
CA ILE A 58 -14.69 -3.87 2.57
C ILE A 58 -13.16 -3.99 2.46
N ASN A 59 -12.45 -3.24 3.28
CA ASN A 59 -10.99 -3.29 3.31
C ASN A 59 -10.47 -4.11 4.50
N TYR A 60 -11.17 -4.04 5.65
CA TYR A 60 -10.75 -4.70 6.88
C TYR A 60 -11.92 -5.37 7.57
N VAL A 61 -11.68 -6.59 8.05
CA VAL A 61 -12.61 -7.36 8.88
C VAL A 61 -11.84 -8.02 10.01
N GLN A 62 -12.31 -7.86 11.21
CA GLN A 62 -11.86 -8.59 12.39
C GLN A 62 -13.07 -9.29 13.02
N ASN A 63 -12.93 -10.56 13.36
CA ASN A 63 -13.96 -11.33 14.02
C ASN A 63 -13.30 -12.37 14.92
N GLU A 64 -13.39 -12.17 16.24
CA GLU A 64 -12.74 -13.02 17.24
C GLU A 64 -13.30 -14.43 17.21
N THR A 65 -14.62 -14.55 17.14
CA THR A 65 -15.32 -15.85 17.12
C THR A 65 -14.96 -16.67 15.88
N LEU A 66 -14.79 -16.06 14.72
CA LEU A 66 -14.46 -16.75 13.48
C LEU A 66 -12.96 -17.08 13.37
N ILE A 67 -12.08 -16.21 13.88
CA ILE A 67 -10.63 -16.44 13.89
C ILE A 67 -10.28 -17.66 14.74
N GLN A 68 -10.98 -17.88 15.85
CA GLN A 68 -10.78 -19.06 16.70
C GLN A 68 -11.24 -20.35 16.03
N LYS A 69 -12.17 -20.29 15.07
CA LYS A 69 -12.72 -21.47 14.41
C LYS A 69 -11.94 -21.90 13.14
N GLU A 70 -11.40 -20.97 12.35
CA GLU A 70 -10.68 -21.29 11.11
C GLU A 70 -9.74 -20.14 10.69
N SER A 71 -8.42 -20.37 10.73
CA SER A 71 -7.39 -19.40 10.35
C SER A 71 -7.31 -19.02 8.86
N GLY A 72 -8.17 -19.58 8.00
CA GLY A 72 -8.10 -19.40 6.55
C GLY A 72 -9.13 -18.47 5.89
N LYS A 73 -10.13 -17.96 6.64
CA LYS A 73 -11.27 -17.24 6.05
C LYS A 73 -11.12 -15.71 5.97
N LYS A 74 -9.96 -15.15 6.27
CA LYS A 74 -9.72 -13.70 6.22
C LYS A 74 -10.00 -13.08 4.82
N TYR A 75 -9.93 -13.88 3.77
CA TYR A 75 -10.07 -13.44 2.36
C TYR A 75 -11.50 -13.50 1.79
N LEU A 76 -12.48 -14.08 2.51
CA LEU A 76 -13.86 -14.23 2.02
C LEU A 76 -14.60 -12.89 1.83
N TYR A 77 -14.07 -11.80 2.36
CA TYR A 77 -14.74 -10.50 2.45
C TYR A 77 -14.22 -9.46 1.47
N GLN A 78 -13.08 -9.67 0.82
CA GLN A 78 -12.34 -8.63 0.10
C GLN A 78 -12.99 -8.16 -1.22
N ASN A 79 -14.02 -8.84 -1.73
CA ASN A 79 -14.63 -8.49 -3.02
C ASN A 79 -16.06 -7.92 -2.94
N HIS A 80 -16.57 -7.65 -1.74
CA HIS A 80 -17.92 -7.10 -1.61
C HIS A 80 -17.90 -5.57 -1.64
N ALA A 81 -18.53 -5.01 -2.67
CA ALA A 81 -18.81 -3.58 -2.76
C ALA A 81 -20.28 -3.32 -2.42
N ILE A 82 -20.53 -2.33 -1.57
CA ILE A 82 -21.86 -1.90 -1.14
C ILE A 82 -22.16 -0.53 -1.76
N ASP A 83 -23.32 -0.38 -2.35
CA ASP A 83 -23.78 0.89 -2.87
C ASP A 83 -24.15 1.86 -1.72
N ILE A 84 -23.91 3.15 -1.94
CA ILE A 84 -24.32 4.21 -1.01
C ILE A 84 -25.82 4.48 -1.21
N ASN A 85 -26.63 3.75 -0.48
CA ASN A 85 -28.09 3.86 -0.52
C ASN A 85 -28.68 3.38 0.81
N ASP A 86 -30.00 3.35 0.89
CA ASP A 86 -30.75 2.92 2.06
C ASP A 86 -30.97 1.39 2.19
N LYS A 87 -30.43 0.57 1.27
CA LYS A 87 -30.66 -0.88 1.29
C LYS A 87 -29.81 -1.64 2.32
N SER A 88 -28.79 -1.01 2.88
CA SER A 88 -27.93 -1.60 3.90
C SER A 88 -27.60 -0.59 5.00
N MET A 89 -27.27 -1.07 6.21
CA MET A 89 -26.87 -0.21 7.32
C MET A 89 -25.64 0.64 6.99
N ALA A 90 -24.62 0.04 6.37
CA ALA A 90 -23.40 0.75 5.98
C ALA A 90 -23.67 1.78 4.87
N GLY A 91 -24.46 1.43 3.85
CA GLY A 91 -24.87 2.34 2.78
C GLY A 91 -25.69 3.52 3.32
N TYR A 92 -26.64 3.26 4.22
CA TYR A 92 -27.44 4.27 4.88
C TYR A 92 -26.60 5.28 5.70
N VAL A 93 -25.65 4.77 6.50
CA VAL A 93 -24.73 5.62 7.27
C VAL A 93 -23.82 6.42 6.36
N ALA A 94 -23.35 5.84 5.27
CA ALA A 94 -22.57 6.58 4.27
C ALA A 94 -23.36 7.72 3.62
N MET A 95 -24.65 7.47 3.29
CA MET A 95 -25.54 8.44 2.69
C MET A 95 -25.91 9.56 3.68
N THR A 96 -26.29 9.22 4.89
CA THR A 96 -26.77 10.18 5.90
C THR A 96 -25.65 10.86 6.68
N LYS A 97 -24.46 10.25 6.70
CA LYS A 97 -23.30 10.66 7.52
C LYS A 97 -23.64 10.76 9.02
N LYS A 98 -24.60 9.98 9.49
CA LYS A 98 -25.00 9.90 10.89
C LYS A 98 -24.73 8.53 11.44
N PRO A 99 -24.26 8.40 12.71
CA PRO A 99 -24.16 7.12 13.37
C PRO A 99 -25.50 6.36 13.44
N LEU A 100 -25.43 5.05 13.46
CA LEU A 100 -26.59 4.16 13.56
C LEU A 100 -26.31 3.07 14.60
N ILE A 101 -27.18 2.96 15.62
CA ILE A 101 -27.18 1.89 16.61
C ILE A 101 -28.38 1.00 16.38
N ILE A 102 -28.13 -0.30 16.29
CA ILE A 102 -29.15 -1.36 16.18
C ILE A 102 -29.00 -2.31 17.36
N SER A 103 -30.06 -2.49 18.11
CA SER A 103 -30.06 -3.39 19.27
C SER A 103 -30.16 -4.87 18.90
N ASP A 104 -30.90 -5.16 17.82
CA ASP A 104 -31.02 -6.51 17.25
C ASP A 104 -31.27 -6.43 15.74
N ALA A 105 -30.28 -6.91 14.96
CA ALA A 105 -30.33 -6.85 13.49
C ALA A 105 -31.37 -7.80 12.88
N TYR A 106 -31.81 -8.82 13.64
CA TYR A 106 -32.86 -9.75 13.20
C TYR A 106 -34.28 -9.26 13.53
N GLN A 107 -34.38 -8.22 14.37
CA GLN A 107 -35.64 -7.62 14.80
C GLN A 107 -35.81 -6.17 14.33
N LEU A 108 -35.38 -5.90 13.10
CA LEU A 108 -35.58 -4.58 12.48
C LEU A 108 -37.07 -4.35 12.20
N ASP A 109 -37.55 -3.17 12.55
CA ASP A 109 -38.89 -2.71 12.22
C ASP A 109 -39.00 -2.52 10.67
N GLU A 110 -40.12 -2.92 10.06
CA GLU A 110 -40.36 -2.78 8.64
C GLU A 110 -40.39 -1.31 8.14
N SER A 111 -40.58 -0.37 9.06
CA SER A 111 -40.62 1.07 8.77
C SER A 111 -39.22 1.70 8.61
N VAL A 112 -38.15 1.02 9.05
CA VAL A 112 -36.81 1.60 8.92
C VAL A 112 -36.33 1.57 7.47
N PRO A 113 -35.60 2.62 7.02
CA PRO A 113 -35.19 2.73 5.61
C PRO A 113 -33.98 1.87 5.23
N TYR A 114 -33.47 1.01 6.12
CA TYR A 114 -32.29 0.19 5.87
C TYR A 114 -32.57 -1.28 6.18
N GLY A 115 -31.85 -2.17 5.49
CA GLY A 115 -31.99 -3.62 5.67
C GLY A 115 -30.76 -4.29 6.27
N PHE A 116 -30.96 -5.54 6.72
CA PHE A 116 -29.92 -6.45 7.14
C PHE A 116 -29.88 -7.69 6.26
N ASN A 117 -28.72 -7.93 5.61
CA ASN A 117 -28.53 -9.11 4.78
C ASN A 117 -28.06 -10.31 5.61
N ARG A 118 -28.98 -11.24 5.88
CA ARG A 118 -28.72 -12.46 6.67
C ARG A 118 -27.88 -13.51 5.97
N SER A 119 -27.67 -13.39 4.65
CA SER A 119 -26.91 -14.39 3.89
C SER A 119 -25.47 -14.52 4.38
N PHE A 120 -24.90 -13.42 4.85
CA PHE A 120 -23.56 -13.39 5.42
C PHE A 120 -23.45 -14.24 6.69
N ASP A 121 -24.34 -14.02 7.64
CA ASP A 121 -24.38 -14.79 8.90
C ASP A 121 -24.55 -16.29 8.63
N GLN A 122 -25.39 -16.64 7.64
CA GLN A 122 -25.62 -18.03 7.26
C GLN A 122 -24.35 -18.71 6.69
N HIS A 123 -23.59 -18.02 5.83
CA HIS A 123 -22.37 -18.55 5.26
C HIS A 123 -21.20 -18.62 6.27
N ALA A 124 -21.16 -17.69 7.20
CA ALA A 124 -20.12 -17.60 8.22
C ALA A 124 -20.42 -18.38 9.50
N PHE A 125 -21.62 -18.95 9.65
CA PHE A 125 -22.12 -19.53 10.90
C PHE A 125 -21.97 -18.55 12.08
N TYR A 126 -22.28 -17.28 11.82
CA TYR A 126 -22.21 -16.18 12.75
C TYR A 126 -23.61 -15.62 13.03
N HIS A 127 -23.82 -15.00 14.18
CA HIS A 127 -25.10 -14.38 14.51
C HIS A 127 -24.88 -12.91 14.88
N THR A 128 -25.21 -12.03 13.97
CA THR A 128 -25.16 -10.58 14.17
C THR A 128 -26.37 -10.13 14.97
N ARG A 129 -26.18 -9.73 16.24
CA ARG A 129 -27.24 -9.18 17.06
C ARG A 129 -27.20 -7.66 17.10
N SER A 130 -26.27 -7.09 17.86
CA SER A 130 -26.15 -5.64 17.97
C SER A 130 -25.14 -5.09 16.96
N VAL A 131 -25.46 -3.93 16.40
CA VAL A 131 -24.61 -3.26 15.39
C VAL A 131 -24.48 -1.79 15.72
N LEU A 132 -23.26 -1.28 15.71
CA LEU A 132 -22.94 0.14 15.75
C LEU A 132 -22.18 0.49 14.47
N THR A 133 -22.77 1.37 13.66
CA THR A 133 -22.19 1.82 12.41
C THR A 133 -21.92 3.32 12.48
N VAL A 134 -20.69 3.74 12.20
CA VAL A 134 -20.27 5.14 12.26
C VAL A 134 -19.60 5.57 10.96
N PRO A 135 -19.85 6.79 10.46
CA PRO A 135 -19.16 7.29 9.27
C PRO A 135 -17.73 7.71 9.60
N LEU A 136 -16.82 7.48 8.68
CA LEU A 136 -15.46 8.01 8.69
C LEU A 136 -15.47 9.36 7.96
N ILE A 137 -15.53 10.43 8.72
CA ILE A 137 -15.64 11.80 8.19
C ILE A 137 -14.30 12.54 8.35
N ALA A 138 -13.71 12.92 7.25
CA ALA A 138 -12.50 13.74 7.20
C ALA A 138 -12.85 15.25 7.14
N SER A 139 -11.84 16.08 6.85
CA SER A 139 -12.02 17.53 6.73
C SER A 139 -13.12 17.91 5.73
N GLN A 140 -13.71 19.08 5.91
CA GLN A 140 -14.79 19.59 5.05
C GLN A 140 -16.01 18.66 4.91
N ASN A 141 -16.31 17.86 5.95
CA ASN A 141 -17.43 16.91 5.95
C ASN A 141 -17.34 15.86 4.81
N ARG A 142 -16.12 15.50 4.39
CA ARG A 142 -15.87 14.51 3.33
C ARG A 142 -15.96 13.09 3.90
N LEU A 143 -16.82 12.27 3.34
CA LEU A 143 -16.92 10.86 3.67
C LEU A 143 -15.70 10.10 3.11
N ILE A 144 -14.97 9.40 3.98
CA ILE A 144 -13.84 8.52 3.62
C ILE A 144 -14.28 7.06 3.60
N GLY A 145 -15.26 6.71 4.41
CA GLY A 145 -15.73 5.35 4.55
C GLY A 145 -16.72 5.20 5.69
N VAL A 146 -16.91 3.98 6.14
CA VAL A 146 -17.80 3.61 7.25
C VAL A 146 -17.11 2.54 8.10
N MET A 147 -17.22 2.68 9.42
CA MET A 147 -16.82 1.65 10.37
C MET A 147 -18.07 0.99 10.97
N GLN A 148 -18.11 -0.32 10.98
CA GLN A 148 -19.18 -1.11 11.58
C GLN A 148 -18.62 -2.02 12.65
N ILE A 149 -19.15 -1.94 13.85
CA ILE A 149 -18.78 -2.75 15.00
C ILE A 149 -19.97 -3.61 15.37
N ILE A 150 -19.74 -4.90 15.66
CA ILE A 150 -20.76 -5.92 15.75
C ILE A 150 -20.65 -6.65 17.09
N ASN A 151 -21.79 -6.90 17.75
CA ASN A 151 -21.96 -7.66 18.98
C ASN A 151 -21.11 -7.14 20.15
N SER A 152 -21.59 -6.10 20.83
CA SER A 152 -21.05 -5.73 22.16
C SER A 152 -21.28 -6.88 23.13
N LEU A 153 -20.25 -7.28 23.90
CA LEU A 153 -20.29 -8.44 24.78
C LEU A 153 -20.36 -8.02 26.25
N ASN A 154 -21.21 -8.72 27.02
CA ASN A 154 -21.19 -8.65 28.47
C ASN A 154 -20.07 -9.52 29.07
N ASP A 155 -20.02 -9.62 30.44
CA ASP A 155 -18.99 -10.41 31.14
C ASP A 155 -19.16 -11.94 30.95
N GLN A 156 -20.32 -12.38 30.47
CA GLN A 156 -20.62 -13.77 30.13
C GLN A 156 -20.37 -14.07 28.63
N ASN A 157 -19.78 -13.13 27.87
CA ASN A 157 -19.59 -13.20 26.41
C ASN A 157 -20.92 -13.32 25.62
N GLU A 158 -22.00 -12.79 26.13
CA GLU A 158 -23.27 -12.72 25.42
C GLU A 158 -23.41 -11.36 24.72
N ALA A 159 -23.95 -11.36 23.49
CA ALA A 159 -24.19 -10.14 22.77
C ALA A 159 -25.28 -9.29 23.42
N ILE A 160 -24.96 -8.03 23.68
CA ILE A 160 -25.85 -7.02 24.26
C ILE A 160 -25.93 -5.80 23.35
N PRO A 161 -26.95 -4.93 23.47
CA PRO A 161 -27.00 -3.66 22.73
C PRO A 161 -25.82 -2.75 23.05
N PHE A 162 -25.34 -1.99 22.05
CA PHE A 162 -24.38 -0.90 22.26
C PHE A 162 -25.02 0.23 23.05
N ARG A 163 -24.23 0.92 23.87
CA ARG A 163 -24.64 2.08 24.68
C ARG A 163 -24.28 3.37 23.93
N SER A 164 -24.94 4.47 24.30
CA SER A 164 -24.60 5.80 23.77
C SER A 164 -23.14 6.22 24.04
N GLU A 165 -22.55 5.72 25.14
CA GLU A 165 -21.12 5.92 25.42
C GLU A 165 -20.21 5.22 24.40
N ASP A 166 -20.59 4.03 23.95
CA ASP A 166 -19.84 3.27 22.94
C ASP A 166 -19.86 4.01 21.60
N GLU A 167 -21.01 4.62 21.24
CA GLU A 167 -21.10 5.47 20.03
C GLU A 167 -20.11 6.63 20.07
N LEU A 168 -20.06 7.36 21.18
CA LEU A 168 -19.17 8.51 21.33
C LEU A 168 -17.70 8.13 21.17
N VAL A 169 -17.29 7.01 21.76
CA VAL A 169 -15.90 6.53 21.70
C VAL A 169 -15.56 6.04 20.29
N VAL A 170 -16.42 5.22 19.69
CA VAL A 170 -16.20 4.68 18.35
C VAL A 170 -16.21 5.80 17.30
N ALA A 171 -17.11 6.79 17.43
CA ALA A 171 -17.14 7.96 16.54
C ALA A 171 -15.89 8.84 16.69
N TYR A 172 -15.35 8.96 17.90
CA TYR A 172 -14.08 9.67 18.11
C TYR A 172 -12.92 8.97 17.35
N PHE A 173 -12.76 7.67 17.52
CA PHE A 173 -11.73 6.90 16.78
C PHE A 173 -11.95 6.96 15.27
N ALA A 174 -13.21 6.83 14.84
CA ALA A 174 -13.57 6.89 13.43
C ALA A 174 -13.17 8.23 12.78
N ASN A 175 -13.44 9.36 13.46
CA ASN A 175 -13.08 10.69 12.96
C ASN A 175 -11.56 10.90 12.92
N HIS A 176 -10.85 10.46 13.97
CA HIS A 176 -9.39 10.54 14.00
C HIS A 176 -8.76 9.70 12.88
N ALA A 177 -9.24 8.50 12.73
CA ALA A 177 -8.86 7.58 11.67
C ALA A 177 -9.09 8.16 10.27
N ALA A 178 -10.24 8.79 10.05
CA ALA A 178 -10.56 9.42 8.79
C ALA A 178 -9.52 10.47 8.40
N GLY A 179 -9.07 11.29 9.37
CA GLY A 179 -8.01 12.28 9.16
C GLY A 179 -6.67 11.65 8.79
N CYS A 180 -6.28 10.57 9.47
CA CYS A 180 -5.04 9.84 9.16
C CYS A 180 -5.09 9.18 7.77
N ILE A 181 -6.20 8.53 7.42
CA ILE A 181 -6.41 7.93 6.10
C ILE A 181 -6.38 8.99 4.99
N GLU A 182 -7.05 10.13 5.24
CA GLU A 182 -7.05 11.26 4.30
C GLU A 182 -5.64 11.77 4.05
N LYS A 183 -4.86 12.00 5.11
CA LYS A 183 -3.47 12.45 5.02
C LYS A 183 -2.60 11.46 4.24
N ALA A 184 -2.70 10.17 4.54
CA ALA A 184 -1.92 9.14 3.86
C ALA A 184 -2.29 9.04 2.36
N LYS A 185 -3.59 9.05 2.01
CA LYS A 185 -4.05 9.10 0.61
C LYS A 185 -3.56 10.36 -0.11
N MET A 186 -3.65 11.53 0.52
CA MET A 186 -3.20 12.79 -0.07
C MET A 186 -1.69 12.81 -0.31
N THR A 187 -0.90 12.31 0.64
CA THR A 187 0.55 12.19 0.46
C THR A 187 0.88 11.28 -0.72
N ARG A 188 0.23 10.12 -0.81
CA ARG A 188 0.40 9.20 -1.94
C ARG A 188 0.03 9.85 -3.28
N GLU A 189 -1.10 10.56 -3.35
CA GLU A 189 -1.50 11.26 -4.57
C GLU A 189 -0.51 12.35 -4.98
N ILE A 190 0.08 13.08 -4.01
CA ILE A 190 1.12 14.08 -4.29
C ILE A 190 2.35 13.39 -4.89
N ILE A 191 2.80 12.29 -4.31
CA ILE A 191 3.94 11.52 -4.82
C ILE A 191 3.67 11.03 -6.25
N LEU A 192 2.49 10.44 -6.50
CA LEU A 192 2.11 9.98 -7.83
C LEU A 192 2.07 11.11 -8.86
N ARG A 193 1.59 12.30 -8.48
CA ARG A 193 1.61 13.49 -9.36
C ARG A 193 3.04 13.97 -9.62
N MET A 194 3.92 13.93 -8.61
CA MET A 194 5.35 14.26 -8.81
C MET A 194 6.03 13.28 -9.77
N ILE A 195 5.75 11.99 -9.63
CA ILE A 195 6.23 10.95 -10.57
C ILE A 195 5.72 11.26 -11.98
N SER A 196 4.41 11.49 -12.14
CA SER A 196 3.82 11.82 -13.45
C SER A 196 4.43 13.08 -14.08
N ILE A 197 4.81 14.09 -13.30
CA ILE A 197 5.50 15.28 -13.80
C ILE A 197 6.91 14.92 -14.29
N ALA A 198 7.63 14.05 -13.58
CA ALA A 198 8.94 13.59 -14.00
C ALA A 198 8.85 12.77 -15.31
N GLU A 199 7.90 11.85 -15.41
CA GLU A 199 7.62 11.02 -16.59
C GLU A 199 7.20 11.87 -17.84
N MET A 200 6.44 12.95 -17.66
CA MET A 200 6.08 13.84 -18.78
C MET A 200 7.29 14.43 -19.50
N ARG A 201 8.47 14.43 -18.88
CA ARG A 201 9.72 14.87 -19.52
C ARG A 201 10.44 13.74 -20.26
N ASP A 202 10.26 12.49 -19.83
CA ASP A 202 10.87 11.32 -20.44
C ASP A 202 9.88 10.63 -21.41
N PRO A 203 10.07 10.75 -22.73
CA PRO A 203 9.16 10.14 -23.69
C PRO A 203 9.23 8.60 -23.71
N GLU A 204 10.23 8.00 -23.05
CA GLU A 204 10.37 6.55 -22.98
C GLU A 204 9.61 5.91 -21.81
N GLU A 205 9.17 6.73 -20.86
CA GLU A 205 8.42 6.25 -19.68
C GLU A 205 6.94 6.57 -19.79
N THR A 206 6.11 5.55 -19.58
CA THR A 206 4.66 5.69 -19.47
C THR A 206 4.24 5.57 -18.01
N GLY A 207 3.19 6.31 -17.59
CA GLY A 207 2.67 6.25 -16.20
C GLY A 207 2.31 4.83 -15.72
N ASN A 208 2.17 3.88 -16.65
CA ASN A 208 1.96 2.48 -16.34
C ASN A 208 3.26 1.76 -15.93
N HIS A 209 4.42 2.19 -16.47
CA HIS A 209 5.73 1.61 -16.16
C HIS A 209 6.03 1.64 -14.65
N VAL A 210 6.03 2.80 -14.03
CA VAL A 210 6.35 2.91 -12.59
C VAL A 210 5.36 2.15 -11.70
N ASN A 211 4.07 2.10 -12.10
CA ASN A 211 3.07 1.31 -11.39
C ASN A 211 3.36 -0.19 -11.48
N ARG A 212 3.81 -0.68 -12.66
CA ARG A 212 4.21 -2.08 -12.85
C ARG A 212 5.48 -2.40 -12.07
N VAL A 213 6.54 -1.58 -12.20
CA VAL A 213 7.80 -1.77 -11.46
C VAL A 213 7.55 -1.82 -9.95
N GLY A 214 6.75 -0.88 -9.40
CA GLY A 214 6.36 -0.91 -8.00
C GLY A 214 5.58 -2.18 -7.61
N ALA A 215 4.66 -2.65 -8.46
CA ALA A 215 3.89 -3.86 -8.20
C ALA A 215 4.73 -5.14 -8.30
N TYR A 216 5.61 -5.27 -9.29
CA TYR A 216 6.55 -6.39 -9.39
C TYR A 216 7.47 -6.45 -8.17
N SER A 217 8.04 -5.31 -7.79
CA SER A 217 8.98 -5.22 -6.67
C SER A 217 8.39 -5.74 -5.36
N ILE A 218 7.14 -5.38 -5.03
CA ILE A 218 6.50 -5.87 -3.81
C ILE A 218 6.20 -7.37 -3.83
N GLU A 219 5.87 -7.95 -4.98
CA GLU A 219 5.62 -9.39 -5.07
C GLU A 219 6.93 -10.19 -5.02
N ILE A 220 8.00 -9.72 -5.69
CA ILE A 220 9.33 -10.32 -5.60
C ILE A 220 9.82 -10.28 -4.14
N TYR A 221 9.74 -9.11 -3.49
CA TYR A 221 10.11 -8.98 -2.08
C TYR A 221 9.29 -9.91 -1.17
N SER A 222 7.97 -9.95 -1.33
CA SER A 222 7.09 -10.76 -0.49
C SER A 222 7.44 -12.25 -0.57
N LYS A 223 7.73 -12.74 -1.77
CA LYS A 223 8.13 -14.12 -1.97
C LYS A 223 9.53 -14.40 -1.40
N TRP A 224 10.50 -13.49 -1.63
CA TRP A 224 11.83 -13.57 -1.06
C TRP A 224 11.76 -13.60 0.48
N ALA A 225 11.04 -12.67 1.09
CA ALA A 225 10.88 -12.56 2.54
C ALA A 225 10.20 -13.78 3.16
N SER A 226 9.18 -14.33 2.49
CA SER A 226 8.54 -15.59 2.90
C SER A 226 9.51 -16.76 2.89
N ASN A 227 10.37 -16.85 1.87
CA ASN A 227 11.40 -17.89 1.79
C ASN A 227 12.44 -17.77 2.93
N HIS A 228 12.64 -16.55 3.45
CA HIS A 228 13.57 -16.24 4.56
C HIS A 228 12.89 -16.23 5.94
N ASN A 229 11.62 -16.66 6.02
CA ASN A 229 10.84 -16.66 7.27
C ASN A 229 10.76 -15.30 7.96
N VAL A 230 10.71 -14.20 7.18
CA VAL A 230 10.45 -12.86 7.71
C VAL A 230 9.02 -12.81 8.22
N ASP A 231 8.80 -12.13 9.34
CA ASP A 231 7.47 -12.01 9.95
C ASP A 231 6.48 -11.32 9.01
N GLU A 232 5.23 -11.81 8.98
CA GLU A 232 4.18 -11.29 8.06
C GLU A 232 3.88 -9.81 8.30
N ALA A 233 3.95 -9.33 9.54
CA ALA A 233 3.74 -7.93 9.88
C ALA A 233 4.87 -7.04 9.33
N GLU A 234 6.12 -7.53 9.35
CA GLU A 234 7.27 -6.83 8.78
C GLU A 234 7.19 -6.81 7.25
N ILE A 235 6.83 -7.94 6.62
CA ILE A 235 6.59 -8.00 5.17
C ILE A 235 5.58 -6.93 4.76
N LYS A 236 4.47 -6.83 5.47
CA LYS A 236 3.40 -5.86 5.21
C LYS A 236 3.91 -4.42 5.30
N LYS A 237 4.66 -4.10 6.37
CA LYS A 237 5.24 -2.77 6.57
C LYS A 237 6.18 -2.37 5.42
N ILE A 238 7.05 -3.28 5.02
CA ILE A 238 8.03 -3.03 3.94
C ILE A 238 7.36 -2.89 2.58
N ARG A 239 6.33 -3.69 2.26
CA ARG A 239 5.63 -3.67 0.97
C ARG A 239 5.15 -2.27 0.58
N ASP A 240 4.55 -1.52 1.50
CA ASP A 240 4.00 -0.19 1.22
C ASP A 240 5.09 0.84 0.98
N VAL A 241 6.16 0.78 1.77
CA VAL A 241 7.34 1.63 1.60
C VAL A 241 8.04 1.31 0.27
N LEU A 242 8.29 0.03 0.00
CA LEU A 242 8.98 -0.44 -1.21
C LEU A 242 8.21 -0.06 -2.48
N ARG A 243 6.88 -0.16 -2.48
CA ARG A 243 6.07 0.21 -3.64
C ARG A 243 6.34 1.64 -4.09
N ILE A 244 6.28 2.59 -3.14
CA ILE A 244 6.48 4.01 -3.44
C ILE A 244 7.94 4.27 -3.80
N ALA A 245 8.89 3.70 -3.07
CA ALA A 245 10.31 3.87 -3.32
C ALA A 245 10.73 3.33 -4.69
N ALA A 246 10.20 2.17 -5.09
CA ALA A 246 10.43 1.59 -6.42
C ALA A 246 9.88 2.47 -7.55
N MET A 247 8.72 3.12 -7.35
CA MET A 247 8.15 4.05 -8.33
C MET A 247 9.00 5.31 -8.53
N LEU A 248 9.89 5.62 -7.59
CA LEU A 248 10.76 6.80 -7.58
C LEU A 248 12.18 6.51 -8.06
N HIS A 249 12.49 5.27 -8.53
CA HIS A 249 13.84 4.86 -8.89
C HIS A 249 14.51 5.82 -9.88
N ASP A 250 13.76 6.29 -10.86
CA ASP A 250 14.23 7.14 -11.97
C ASP A 250 13.93 8.64 -11.80
N VAL A 251 13.43 9.07 -10.62
CA VAL A 251 13.03 10.48 -10.37
C VAL A 251 14.16 11.48 -10.65
N GLY A 252 15.42 11.07 -10.56
CA GLY A 252 16.58 11.90 -10.86
C GLY A 252 16.71 12.33 -12.33
N LYS A 253 15.99 11.70 -13.26
CA LYS A 253 15.88 12.12 -14.66
C LYS A 253 15.31 13.54 -14.80
N VAL A 254 14.58 14.01 -13.80
CA VAL A 254 14.09 15.41 -13.75
C VAL A 254 15.22 16.43 -13.83
N ALA A 255 16.43 16.09 -13.40
CA ALA A 255 17.59 16.96 -13.41
C ALA A 255 18.50 16.76 -14.66
N ILE A 256 18.17 15.82 -15.54
CA ILE A 256 18.87 15.61 -16.81
C ILE A 256 18.35 16.60 -17.86
N SER A 257 19.24 17.10 -18.74
CA SER A 257 18.85 18.06 -19.78
C SER A 257 17.93 17.43 -20.83
N ASP A 258 16.94 18.17 -21.33
CA ASP A 258 16.03 17.71 -22.39
C ASP A 258 16.73 17.32 -23.68
N THR A 259 17.86 17.97 -24.00
CA THR A 259 18.68 17.65 -25.19
C THR A 259 19.26 16.23 -25.12
N LEU A 260 19.51 15.74 -23.92
CA LEU A 260 20.03 14.41 -23.69
C LEU A 260 18.88 13.40 -23.54
N LEU A 261 17.87 13.73 -22.73
CA LEU A 261 16.75 12.87 -22.41
C LEU A 261 15.89 12.52 -23.63
N LYS A 262 15.72 13.50 -24.55
CA LYS A 262 14.89 13.37 -25.77
C LYS A 262 15.70 13.10 -27.04
N LYS A 263 16.95 12.67 -26.92
CA LYS A 263 17.82 12.39 -28.08
C LYS A 263 17.32 11.16 -28.83
N SER A 264 17.03 11.32 -30.12
CA SER A 264 16.51 10.27 -31.01
C SER A 264 17.56 9.30 -31.55
N GLY A 265 18.74 9.21 -30.98
CA GLY A 265 19.83 8.36 -31.44
C GLY A 265 20.70 7.85 -30.32
N PRO A 266 21.68 6.99 -30.60
CA PRO A 266 22.58 6.45 -29.58
C PRO A 266 23.34 7.57 -28.86
N LEU A 267 23.50 7.42 -27.54
CA LEU A 267 24.28 8.33 -26.74
C LEU A 267 25.78 8.10 -26.98
N SER A 268 26.57 9.19 -27.06
CA SER A 268 28.03 9.09 -26.99
C SER A 268 28.47 8.65 -25.57
N ASN A 269 29.72 8.27 -25.40
CA ASN A 269 30.24 7.89 -24.09
C ASN A 269 30.06 9.01 -23.05
N GLU A 270 30.29 10.25 -23.44
CA GLU A 270 30.13 11.42 -22.58
C GLU A 270 28.64 11.65 -22.21
N GLU A 271 27.77 11.56 -23.19
CA GLU A 271 26.32 11.67 -22.98
C GLU A 271 25.80 10.54 -22.10
N HIS A 272 26.31 9.32 -22.31
CA HIS A 272 25.94 8.18 -21.45
C HIS A 272 26.37 8.41 -20.02
N PHE A 273 27.57 8.93 -19.81
CA PHE A 273 28.04 9.33 -18.48
C PHE A 273 27.15 10.40 -17.83
N GLN A 274 26.73 11.41 -18.60
CA GLN A 274 25.80 12.43 -18.08
C GLN A 274 24.42 11.83 -17.75
N MET A 275 23.93 10.87 -18.53
CA MET A 275 22.68 10.14 -18.25
C MET A 275 22.78 9.33 -16.93
N GLN A 276 23.89 8.65 -16.68
CA GLN A 276 24.11 7.87 -15.45
C GLN A 276 24.00 8.70 -14.16
N ARG A 277 24.20 10.01 -14.26
CA ARG A 277 24.05 10.92 -13.11
C ARG A 277 22.66 10.95 -12.50
N HIS A 278 21.60 10.52 -13.25
CA HIS A 278 20.24 10.50 -12.67
C HIS A 278 20.18 9.65 -11.39
N ALA A 279 20.94 8.56 -11.30
CA ALA A 279 20.96 7.73 -10.08
C ALA A 279 21.40 8.52 -8.84
N ILE A 280 22.49 9.32 -8.98
CA ILE A 280 22.99 10.17 -7.88
C ILE A 280 22.05 11.34 -7.63
N LEU A 281 21.55 11.98 -8.70
CA LEU A 281 20.63 13.12 -8.60
C LEU A 281 19.31 12.72 -7.96
N GLY A 282 18.82 11.52 -8.26
CA GLY A 282 17.65 10.92 -7.61
C GLY A 282 17.87 10.71 -6.12
N ALA A 283 18.98 10.09 -5.73
CA ALA A 283 19.32 9.89 -4.33
C ALA A 283 19.44 11.20 -3.53
N ARG A 284 19.96 12.28 -4.15
CA ARG A 284 20.05 13.62 -3.51
C ARG A 284 18.70 14.18 -3.10
N LEU A 285 17.64 13.91 -3.86
CA LEU A 285 16.30 14.43 -3.55
C LEU A 285 15.78 13.95 -2.20
N PHE A 286 16.21 12.75 -1.75
CA PHE A 286 15.74 12.13 -0.52
C PHE A 286 16.72 12.26 0.63
N LYS A 287 17.91 12.76 0.41
CA LYS A 287 18.91 12.96 1.48
C LYS A 287 18.46 14.07 2.42
N ASN A 288 18.64 13.88 3.71
CA ASN A 288 18.17 14.73 4.81
C ASN A 288 16.66 14.61 5.13
N SER A 289 16.01 13.59 4.64
CA SER A 289 14.67 13.22 5.05
C SER A 289 14.68 12.47 6.40
N THR A 290 13.52 12.47 7.07
CA THR A 290 13.30 11.77 8.35
C THR A 290 12.34 10.61 8.22
N SER A 291 12.13 10.12 6.99
CA SER A 291 11.10 9.12 6.72
C SER A 291 11.73 7.84 6.15
N ASP A 292 11.28 6.67 6.65
CA ASP A 292 11.79 5.35 6.22
C ASP A 292 11.66 5.12 4.70
N TRP A 293 10.62 5.72 4.07
CA TRP A 293 10.44 5.60 2.62
C TRP A 293 11.40 6.46 1.81
N ASP A 294 11.84 7.62 2.34
CA ASP A 294 12.85 8.45 1.67
C ASP A 294 14.22 7.78 1.68
N ASP A 295 14.58 7.14 2.81
CA ASP A 295 15.85 6.41 2.90
C ASP A 295 15.87 5.25 1.89
N MET A 296 14.77 4.50 1.79
CA MET A 296 14.63 3.42 0.80
C MET A 296 14.63 3.95 -0.63
N ALA A 297 13.95 5.08 -0.90
CA ALA A 297 13.93 5.70 -2.22
C ALA A 297 15.33 6.22 -2.64
N ALA A 298 16.08 6.82 -1.70
CA ALA A 298 17.46 7.22 -1.93
C ALA A 298 18.35 6.03 -2.27
N GLU A 299 18.20 4.93 -1.52
CA GLU A 299 18.97 3.71 -1.72
C GLU A 299 18.67 3.06 -3.08
N ILE A 300 17.40 2.95 -3.44
CA ILE A 300 16.97 2.40 -4.74
C ILE A 300 17.43 3.31 -5.88
N ALA A 301 17.16 4.61 -5.82
CA ALA A 301 17.56 5.55 -6.86
C ALA A 301 19.06 5.51 -7.14
N LEU A 302 19.87 5.41 -6.07
CA LEU A 302 21.32 5.35 -6.22
C LEU A 302 21.82 4.06 -6.86
N ASN A 303 21.16 2.91 -6.59
CA ASN A 303 21.77 1.59 -6.82
C ASN A 303 21.01 0.70 -7.81
N HIS A 304 19.88 1.10 -8.38
CA HIS A 304 19.07 0.25 -9.27
C HIS A 304 19.76 -0.09 -10.61
N HIS A 305 20.84 0.60 -10.95
CA HIS A 305 21.68 0.30 -12.12
C HIS A 305 22.99 -0.41 -11.76
N GLU A 306 23.21 -0.75 -10.51
CA GLU A 306 24.30 -1.65 -10.15
C GLU A 306 24.02 -3.05 -10.68
N LYS A 307 25.08 -3.78 -11.05
CA LYS A 307 24.99 -5.15 -11.53
C LYS A 307 25.67 -6.10 -10.56
N TRP A 308 25.12 -7.29 -10.45
CA TRP A 308 25.58 -8.31 -9.51
C TRP A 308 27.08 -8.61 -9.65
N ASP A 309 27.61 -8.57 -10.87
CA ASP A 309 29.03 -8.81 -11.15
C ASP A 309 29.96 -7.61 -10.88
N GLY A 310 29.39 -6.45 -10.55
CA GLY A 310 30.11 -5.20 -10.29
C GLY A 310 30.40 -4.35 -11.52
N SER A 311 29.81 -4.68 -12.69
CA SER A 311 29.96 -3.89 -13.93
C SER A 311 28.93 -2.76 -14.06
N GLY A 312 28.10 -2.53 -13.04
CA GLY A 312 27.05 -1.50 -12.99
C GLY A 312 27.57 -0.12 -12.61
N TYR A 313 26.65 0.82 -12.40
CA TYR A 313 26.91 2.18 -11.97
C TYR A 313 25.90 2.62 -10.90
N PRO A 314 26.19 3.67 -10.12
CA PRO A 314 27.36 4.56 -10.14
C PRO A 314 28.58 4.00 -9.41
N GLY A 315 28.53 2.85 -8.79
CA GLY A 315 29.57 2.28 -7.97
C GLY A 315 29.60 2.88 -6.55
N LYS A 316 30.75 2.78 -5.90
CA LYS A 316 30.94 3.36 -4.55
C LYS A 316 31.06 4.87 -4.66
N VAL A 317 30.12 5.58 -4.09
CA VAL A 317 30.05 7.04 -4.05
C VAL A 317 30.26 7.49 -2.61
N ASP A 318 31.36 8.21 -2.35
CA ASP A 318 31.70 8.69 -1.00
C ASP A 318 30.82 9.87 -0.57
N ASP A 319 30.54 10.78 -1.50
CA ASP A 319 29.66 11.93 -1.30
C ASP A 319 28.74 12.14 -2.50
N ILE A 320 27.45 11.89 -2.29
CA ILE A 320 26.43 12.08 -3.33
C ILE A 320 26.22 13.56 -3.70
N PHE A 321 26.69 14.52 -2.91
CA PHE A 321 26.61 15.97 -3.19
C PHE A 321 27.82 16.52 -3.92
N CYS A 322 28.86 15.71 -4.15
CA CYS A 322 30.02 16.14 -4.94
C CYS A 322 29.60 16.48 -6.39
N GLU A 323 29.93 17.69 -6.84
CA GLU A 323 29.60 18.17 -8.20
C GLU A 323 30.38 17.41 -9.27
N THR A 324 31.63 17.05 -8.96
CA THR A 324 32.54 16.33 -9.85
C THR A 324 32.52 14.84 -9.55
N TRP A 325 31.42 14.17 -9.90
CA TRP A 325 31.32 12.73 -9.76
C TRP A 325 32.02 12.03 -10.93
N SER A 326 32.76 10.97 -10.62
CA SER A 326 33.25 9.97 -11.56
C SER A 326 32.80 8.58 -11.12
N PRO A 327 32.56 7.61 -12.05
CA PRO A 327 32.19 6.26 -11.68
C PRO A 327 33.21 5.66 -10.71
N GLY A 328 32.72 5.18 -9.56
CA GLY A 328 33.50 4.41 -8.59
C GLY A 328 33.69 2.96 -9.03
N LEU A 329 34.36 2.17 -8.18
CA LEU A 329 34.31 0.72 -8.31
C LEU A 329 32.87 0.26 -8.12
N GLY A 330 32.33 -0.54 -9.08
CA GLY A 330 30.99 -1.08 -8.99
C GLY A 330 30.75 -1.87 -7.71
N LYS A 331 29.57 -1.78 -7.17
CA LYS A 331 29.12 -2.62 -6.05
C LYS A 331 28.86 -4.02 -6.58
N LYS A 332 29.28 -5.04 -5.84
CA LYS A 332 29.18 -6.44 -6.28
C LYS A 332 28.39 -7.29 -5.29
N GLY A 333 27.53 -8.14 -5.81
CA GLY A 333 26.78 -9.09 -4.99
C GLY A 333 25.96 -8.38 -3.90
N CYS A 334 26.11 -8.82 -2.66
CA CYS A 334 25.39 -8.26 -1.50
C CYS A 334 25.86 -6.86 -1.06
N GLU A 335 26.88 -6.27 -1.69
CA GLU A 335 27.18 -4.85 -1.50
C GLU A 335 26.07 -3.96 -2.10
N ILE A 336 25.29 -4.50 -3.06
CA ILE A 336 24.11 -3.84 -3.63
C ILE A 336 22.93 -4.08 -2.66
N PRO A 337 22.27 -3.03 -2.20
CA PRO A 337 21.11 -3.17 -1.31
C PRO A 337 20.01 -4.05 -1.91
N LEU A 338 19.34 -4.84 -1.08
CA LEU A 338 18.33 -5.80 -1.49
C LEU A 338 17.23 -5.17 -2.36
N PHE A 339 16.69 -4.02 -1.92
CA PHE A 339 15.59 -3.38 -2.62
C PHE A 339 16.02 -2.83 -3.98
N ALA A 340 17.25 -2.36 -4.11
CA ALA A 340 17.80 -1.94 -5.40
C ALA A 340 17.97 -3.12 -6.37
N ARG A 341 18.42 -4.31 -5.88
CA ARG A 341 18.49 -5.54 -6.70
C ARG A 341 17.12 -5.99 -7.19
N ILE A 342 16.11 -5.88 -6.34
CA ILE A 342 14.72 -6.21 -6.68
C ILE A 342 14.20 -5.27 -7.76
N VAL A 343 14.39 -3.95 -7.58
CA VAL A 343 13.92 -2.94 -8.53
C VAL A 343 14.65 -3.06 -9.86
N ALA A 344 15.97 -3.31 -9.86
CA ALA A 344 16.73 -3.54 -11.10
C ALA A 344 16.16 -4.68 -11.94
N LEU A 345 15.77 -5.80 -11.31
CA LEU A 345 15.14 -6.93 -12.01
C LEU A 345 13.75 -6.55 -12.55
N ALA A 346 12.94 -5.87 -11.73
CA ALA A 346 11.58 -5.44 -12.08
C ALA A 346 11.59 -4.43 -13.24
N ASP A 347 12.48 -3.44 -13.18
CA ASP A 347 12.63 -2.40 -14.20
C ASP A 347 13.06 -2.98 -15.55
N VAL A 348 14.12 -3.80 -15.57
CA VAL A 348 14.60 -4.42 -16.81
C VAL A 348 13.54 -5.36 -17.40
N TYR A 349 12.83 -6.14 -16.58
CA TYR A 349 11.73 -6.97 -17.06
C TYR A 349 10.65 -6.12 -17.71
N ASP A 350 10.22 -5.03 -17.09
CA ASP A 350 9.23 -4.12 -17.66
C ASP A 350 9.71 -3.47 -18.95
N ALA A 351 10.97 -3.01 -18.97
CA ALA A 351 11.58 -2.41 -20.16
C ALA A 351 11.67 -3.35 -21.37
N LEU A 352 11.77 -4.66 -21.13
CA LEU A 352 11.83 -5.66 -22.20
C LEU A 352 10.44 -6.10 -22.68
N THR A 353 9.44 -6.07 -21.80
CA THR A 353 8.09 -6.58 -22.08
C THR A 353 7.09 -5.52 -22.47
N SER A 354 7.40 -4.22 -22.24
CA SER A 354 6.52 -3.11 -22.56
C SER A 354 6.87 -2.51 -23.94
N GLN A 355 5.82 -2.08 -24.67
CA GLN A 355 6.01 -1.36 -25.92
C GLN A 355 6.50 0.06 -25.61
N ARG A 356 7.61 0.47 -26.21
CA ARG A 356 8.14 1.84 -26.11
C ARG A 356 8.03 2.53 -27.47
N ILE A 357 8.05 3.87 -27.50
CA ILE A 357 7.88 4.66 -28.72
C ILE A 357 8.86 4.26 -29.84
N TYR A 358 10.05 3.81 -29.46
CA TYR A 358 11.14 3.49 -30.42
C TYR A 358 11.56 2.01 -30.39
N LYS A 359 10.86 1.14 -29.65
CA LYS A 359 11.29 -0.26 -29.51
C LYS A 359 10.09 -1.17 -29.28
N ASP A 360 9.93 -2.17 -30.13
CA ASP A 360 8.95 -3.24 -29.93
C ASP A 360 9.31 -4.07 -28.70
N CYS A 361 8.27 -4.56 -28.00
CA CYS A 361 8.43 -5.50 -26.91
C CYS A 361 9.08 -6.80 -27.41
N TRP A 362 9.90 -7.40 -26.55
CA TRP A 362 10.47 -8.70 -26.87
C TRP A 362 9.43 -9.81 -26.69
N PRO A 363 9.51 -10.89 -27.51
CA PRO A 363 8.75 -12.10 -27.26
C PRO A 363 9.04 -12.64 -25.84
N GLU A 364 8.01 -13.11 -25.17
CA GLU A 364 8.08 -13.61 -23.80
C GLU A 364 9.22 -14.62 -23.61
N GLU A 365 9.32 -15.59 -24.49
CA GLU A 365 10.38 -16.62 -24.45
C GLU A 365 11.80 -16.02 -24.48
N LYS A 366 11.99 -14.96 -25.26
CA LYS A 366 13.27 -14.26 -25.35
C LYS A 366 13.59 -13.52 -24.05
N VAL A 367 12.59 -12.89 -23.42
CA VAL A 367 12.77 -12.21 -22.13
C VAL A 367 13.15 -13.21 -21.04
N MET A 368 12.46 -14.36 -20.99
CA MET A 368 12.76 -15.40 -20.01
C MET A 368 14.18 -15.95 -20.17
N LEU A 369 14.59 -16.22 -21.40
CA LEU A 369 15.96 -16.67 -21.69
C LEU A 369 16.99 -15.63 -21.25
N TYR A 370 16.75 -14.35 -21.58
CA TYR A 370 17.65 -13.26 -21.19
C TYR A 370 17.80 -13.16 -19.68
N LEU A 371 16.69 -13.18 -18.91
CA LEU A 371 16.76 -13.11 -17.45
C LEU A 371 17.57 -14.28 -16.86
N GLN A 372 17.43 -15.48 -17.47
CA GLN A 372 18.17 -16.67 -17.03
C GLN A 372 19.68 -16.53 -17.37
N GLU A 373 20.03 -16.03 -18.55
CA GLU A 373 21.41 -15.79 -18.96
C GLU A 373 22.09 -14.69 -18.13
N GLN A 374 21.30 -13.69 -17.66
CA GLN A 374 21.83 -12.61 -16.84
C GLN A 374 21.87 -12.93 -15.33
N LYS A 375 21.47 -14.12 -14.93
CA LYS A 375 21.57 -14.61 -13.56
C LYS A 375 23.02 -14.69 -13.11
N GLY A 376 23.37 -13.97 -12.04
CA GLY A 376 24.75 -13.87 -11.51
C GLY A 376 25.67 -12.92 -12.28
N ILE A 377 25.17 -12.26 -13.33
CA ILE A 377 25.86 -11.21 -14.10
C ILE A 377 25.22 -9.87 -13.81
N HIS A 378 24.03 -9.65 -14.33
CA HIS A 378 23.24 -8.44 -14.07
C HIS A 378 22.45 -8.58 -12.78
N PHE A 379 21.77 -9.70 -12.60
CA PHE A 379 20.80 -9.90 -11.52
C PHE A 379 21.30 -10.85 -10.43
N ASP A 380 20.81 -10.61 -9.22
CA ASP A 380 20.98 -11.53 -8.11
C ASP A 380 20.40 -12.91 -8.46
N PRO A 381 21.19 -13.97 -8.35
CA PRO A 381 20.74 -15.33 -8.69
C PRO A 381 19.49 -15.76 -7.93
N GLU A 382 19.40 -15.43 -6.65
CA GLU A 382 18.26 -15.80 -5.82
C GLU A 382 16.99 -15.07 -6.24
N LEU A 383 17.09 -13.76 -6.54
CA LEU A 383 15.94 -12.97 -6.96
C LEU A 383 15.41 -13.40 -8.33
N VAL A 384 16.26 -13.85 -9.23
CA VAL A 384 15.83 -14.47 -10.50
C VAL A 384 15.03 -15.74 -10.23
N ASP A 385 15.47 -16.62 -9.33
CA ASP A 385 14.71 -17.83 -8.97
C ASP A 385 13.37 -17.49 -8.31
N VAL A 386 13.36 -16.50 -7.42
CA VAL A 386 12.13 -15.96 -6.81
C VAL A 386 11.17 -15.45 -7.88
N PHE A 387 11.64 -14.62 -8.81
CA PHE A 387 10.86 -14.09 -9.92
C PHE A 387 10.17 -15.20 -10.73
N PHE A 388 10.93 -16.21 -11.14
CA PHE A 388 10.37 -17.35 -11.87
C PHE A 388 9.34 -18.13 -11.06
N SER A 389 9.51 -18.25 -9.75
CA SER A 389 8.57 -18.96 -8.87
C SER A 389 7.20 -18.27 -8.76
N ILE A 390 7.11 -16.99 -9.05
CA ILE A 390 5.88 -16.18 -8.99
C ILE A 390 5.47 -15.60 -10.35
N TYR A 391 5.99 -16.16 -11.44
CA TYR A 391 5.82 -15.59 -12.77
C TYR A 391 4.36 -15.36 -13.18
N GLU A 392 3.44 -16.24 -12.80
CA GLU A 392 2.01 -16.06 -13.07
C GLU A 392 1.43 -14.81 -12.39
N VAL A 393 1.93 -14.47 -11.19
CA VAL A 393 1.54 -13.23 -10.49
C VAL A 393 2.08 -12.02 -11.24
N ILE A 394 3.34 -12.07 -11.69
CA ILE A 394 3.97 -11.00 -12.49
C ILE A 394 3.18 -10.74 -13.78
N ARG A 395 2.78 -11.81 -14.50
CA ARG A 395 1.92 -11.69 -15.70
C ARG A 395 0.56 -11.07 -15.40
N ALA A 396 -0.06 -11.46 -14.30
CA ALA A 396 -1.34 -10.87 -13.89
C ALA A 396 -1.24 -9.36 -13.63
N ILE A 397 -0.12 -8.90 -13.04
CA ILE A 397 0.18 -7.48 -12.85
C ILE A 397 0.36 -6.78 -14.20
N GLN A 398 1.14 -7.36 -15.11
CA GLN A 398 1.35 -6.81 -16.46
C GLN A 398 0.02 -6.61 -17.19
N ASN A 399 -0.86 -7.60 -17.17
CA ASN A 399 -2.18 -7.52 -17.78
C ASN A 399 -3.08 -6.46 -17.12
N LYS A 400 -2.97 -6.29 -15.81
CA LYS A 400 -3.76 -5.31 -15.06
C LYS A 400 -3.39 -3.85 -15.39
N TYR A 401 -2.11 -3.59 -15.64
CA TYR A 401 -1.55 -2.27 -15.96
C TYR A 401 -1.11 -2.19 -17.42
N GLY A 402 -1.67 -3.04 -18.30
CA GLY A 402 -1.40 -3.01 -19.73
C GLY A 402 -1.70 -1.65 -20.35
N ASP A 403 -0.89 -1.27 -21.33
CA ASP A 403 -1.16 -0.09 -22.14
C ASP A 403 -2.34 -0.43 -23.08
N ASN A 404 -3.52 0.21 -22.85
CA ASN A 404 -4.68 0.14 -23.73
C ASN A 404 -4.48 0.99 -24.97
#